data_f2dbc3d00aae0eaf92a62494050dd720
#
_entry.id   f2dbc3d00aae0eaf92a62494050dd720
#
_cell.length_a   1.000
_cell.length_b   1.000
_cell.length_c   1.000
_cell.angle_alpha   90.00
_cell.angle_beta   90.00
_cell.angle_gamma   90.00
#
_symmetry.space_group_name_H-M   'P 1'
#
loop_
_entity.id
_entity.type
_entity.pdbx_description
1 polymer ?
#
loop_
_entity_poly.entity_id
_entity_poly.type
_entity_poly.pdbx_seq_one_letter_code
_entity_poly.pdbx_strand_id
1 'polypeptide(L)'
;TGRKWKQVARQKETVRYVVCNGDEGDPGAFMDGSVMEGDPFKLIEGMMIAAYAVRAENGYIYVRAEYPMSVARLRNAIAQLEERGLLGDNILGSDFSFHMHINRGAGAFVCGEGSALTASIEGSRGMPRTKPPRTVEKGLWEKPTVLNNVETYANVPKIICLLYTSPSPRDGAT
;
A
#
# COMPACT_ATOMS: atom_id res chain seq x y z
N THR A 1 1.04 11.11 5.17
CA THR A 1 0.14 9.96 4.92
C THR A 1 -1.32 10.40 4.98
N GLY A 2 -1.87 10.82 6.11
CA GLY A 2 -3.28 11.17 6.26
C GLY A 2 -3.81 12.24 5.30
N ARG A 3 -2.99 13.23 4.91
CA ARG A 3 -3.36 14.22 3.90
C ARG A 3 -3.63 13.59 2.53
N LYS A 4 -2.82 12.61 2.09
CA LYS A 4 -3.04 11.87 0.83
C LYS A 4 -4.35 11.08 0.89
N TRP A 5 -4.59 10.34 1.97
CA TRP A 5 -5.81 9.55 2.15
C TRP A 5 -7.06 10.43 2.11
N LYS A 6 -7.01 11.57 2.83
CA LYS A 6 -8.10 12.55 2.80
C LYS A 6 -8.36 13.13 1.40
N GLN A 7 -7.31 13.34 0.59
CA GLN A 7 -7.45 13.81 -0.78
C GLN A 7 -8.12 12.74 -1.66
N VAL A 8 -7.71 11.47 -1.56
CA VAL A 8 -8.35 10.37 -2.30
C VAL A 8 -9.80 10.17 -1.86
N ALA A 9 -10.08 10.15 -0.56
CA ALA A 9 -11.43 9.99 -0.04
C ALA A 9 -12.42 11.09 -0.50
N ARG A 10 -11.91 12.28 -0.80
CA ARG A 10 -12.70 13.42 -1.29
C ARG A 10 -12.96 13.45 -2.79
N GLN A 11 -12.30 12.57 -3.56
CA GLN A 11 -12.53 12.49 -4.99
C GLN A 11 -13.96 12.00 -5.28
N LYS A 12 -14.53 12.49 -6.38
CA LYS A 12 -15.91 12.13 -6.79
C LYS A 12 -16.01 10.70 -7.34
N GLU A 13 -14.89 10.16 -7.80
CA GLU A 13 -14.80 8.80 -8.35
C GLU A 13 -15.15 7.75 -7.28
N THR A 14 -15.90 6.76 -7.68
CA THR A 14 -16.27 5.62 -6.80
C THR A 14 -15.19 4.58 -6.75
N VAL A 15 -14.52 4.32 -7.88
CA VAL A 15 -13.39 3.37 -7.96
C VAL A 15 -12.12 4.06 -7.47
N ARG A 16 -11.47 3.44 -6.49
CA ARG A 16 -10.23 3.92 -5.88
C ARG A 16 -9.30 2.75 -5.63
N TYR A 17 -8.00 3.03 -5.60
CA TYR A 17 -6.98 1.99 -5.40
C TYR A 17 -6.05 2.33 -4.24
N VAL A 18 -5.52 1.27 -3.62
CA VAL A 18 -4.45 1.36 -2.63
C VAL A 18 -3.23 0.65 -3.20
N VAL A 19 -2.11 1.35 -3.26
CA VAL A 19 -0.86 0.82 -3.83
C VAL A 19 0.25 0.92 -2.80
N CYS A 20 0.93 -0.18 -2.58
CA CYS A 20 2.13 -0.26 -1.77
C CYS A 20 3.36 -0.26 -2.67
N ASN A 21 4.23 0.71 -2.47
CA ASN A 21 5.52 0.79 -3.13
C ASN A 21 6.56 0.00 -2.31
N GLY A 22 6.90 -1.19 -2.78
CA GLY A 22 7.98 -2.03 -2.28
C GLY A 22 9.14 -2.13 -3.28
N ASP A 23 9.29 -1.14 -4.16
CA ASP A 23 10.45 -1.04 -5.08
C ASP A 23 11.63 -0.35 -4.37
N GLU A 24 12.26 -1.09 -3.47
CA GLU A 24 13.44 -0.65 -2.70
C GLU A 24 14.70 -0.76 -3.56
N GLY A 25 14.96 0.29 -4.36
CA GLY A 25 16.02 0.29 -5.37
C GLY A 25 17.41 0.68 -4.86
N ASP A 26 17.55 1.17 -3.63
CA ASP A 26 18.83 1.53 -3.03
C ASP A 26 19.57 0.24 -2.60
N PRO A 27 20.80 -0.01 -3.09
CA PRO A 27 21.56 -1.22 -2.75
C PRO A 27 21.87 -1.42 -1.27
N GLY A 28 21.87 -0.37 -0.48
CA GLY A 28 22.08 -0.40 0.98
C GLY A 28 20.80 -0.46 1.81
N ALA A 29 19.63 -0.42 1.20
CA ALA A 29 18.35 -0.42 1.88
C ALA A 29 17.78 -1.83 1.97
N PHE A 30 17.34 -2.23 3.16
CA PHE A 30 16.73 -3.55 3.44
C PHE A 30 15.45 -3.44 4.26
N MET A 31 14.95 -2.25 4.49
CA MET A 31 13.85 -2.00 5.40
C MET A 31 12.54 -2.56 4.86
N ASP A 32 12.20 -2.27 3.62
CA ASP A 32 10.97 -2.74 3.00
C ASP A 32 10.98 -4.26 2.84
N GLY A 33 12.09 -4.83 2.37
CA GLY A 33 12.30 -6.26 2.28
C GLY A 33 12.13 -6.96 3.62
N SER A 34 12.77 -6.43 4.68
CA SER A 34 12.69 -6.97 6.03
C SER A 34 11.26 -6.98 6.59
N VAL A 35 10.46 -5.96 6.30
CA VAL A 35 9.05 -5.90 6.71
C VAL A 35 8.21 -6.93 5.94
N MET A 36 8.37 -7.00 4.62
CA MET A 36 7.61 -7.94 3.78
C MET A 36 7.93 -9.40 4.09
N GLU A 37 9.14 -9.70 4.56
CA GLU A 37 9.58 -11.04 4.93
C GLU A 37 9.29 -11.39 6.38
N GLY A 38 9.50 -10.43 7.28
CA GLY A 38 9.38 -10.65 8.72
C GLY A 38 7.95 -10.56 9.25
N ASP A 39 7.17 -9.59 8.76
CA ASP A 39 5.78 -9.38 9.21
C ASP A 39 4.89 -8.87 8.05
N PRO A 40 4.60 -9.71 7.04
CA PRO A 40 3.72 -9.35 5.94
C PRO A 40 2.29 -9.02 6.39
N PHE A 41 1.82 -9.61 7.49
CA PHE A 41 0.48 -9.37 8.01
C PHE A 41 0.28 -7.93 8.44
N LYS A 42 1.26 -7.35 9.11
CA LYS A 42 1.25 -5.96 9.55
C LYS A 42 1.19 -4.97 8.37
N LEU A 43 1.89 -5.29 7.28
CA LEU A 43 1.81 -4.52 6.04
C LEU A 43 0.39 -4.58 5.45
N ILE A 44 -0.16 -5.79 5.31
CA ILE A 44 -1.49 -6.03 4.74
C ILE A 44 -2.56 -5.34 5.59
N GLU A 45 -2.50 -5.46 6.92
CA GLU A 45 -3.40 -4.76 7.84
C GLU A 45 -3.37 -3.25 7.64
N GLY A 46 -2.18 -2.65 7.51
CA GLY A 46 -2.05 -1.22 7.22
C GLY A 46 -2.66 -0.80 5.89
N MET A 47 -2.56 -1.65 4.87
CA MET A 47 -3.20 -1.43 3.58
C MET A 47 -4.73 -1.57 3.67
N MET A 48 -5.24 -2.54 4.44
CA MET A 48 -6.68 -2.71 4.69
C MET A 48 -7.27 -1.50 5.39
N ILE A 49 -6.59 -0.97 6.41
CA ILE A 49 -7.01 0.25 7.11
C ILE A 49 -7.06 1.44 6.14
N ALA A 50 -6.07 1.58 5.25
CA ALA A 50 -6.08 2.61 4.22
C ALA A 50 -7.23 2.42 3.23
N ALA A 51 -7.47 1.19 2.79
CA ALA A 51 -8.56 0.84 1.88
C ALA A 51 -9.92 1.17 2.49
N TYR A 52 -10.14 0.78 3.74
CA TYR A 52 -11.35 1.13 4.49
C TYR A 52 -11.55 2.65 4.57
N ALA A 53 -10.51 3.40 4.92
CA ALA A 53 -10.56 4.85 5.06
C ALA A 53 -10.87 5.59 3.75
N VAL A 54 -10.46 5.04 2.60
CA VAL A 54 -10.70 5.67 1.30
C VAL A 54 -11.77 4.94 0.46
N ARG A 55 -12.37 3.87 0.99
CA ARG A 55 -13.36 3.02 0.31
C ARG A 55 -12.81 2.44 -0.99
N ALA A 56 -11.62 1.86 -0.94
CA ALA A 56 -11.01 1.14 -2.04
C ALA A 56 -11.28 -0.36 -1.87
N GLU A 57 -11.60 -1.05 -2.96
CA GLU A 57 -11.85 -2.49 -2.98
C GLU A 57 -10.64 -3.29 -3.46
N ASN A 58 -9.65 -2.64 -4.05
CA ASN A 58 -8.47 -3.31 -4.59
C ASN A 58 -7.17 -2.66 -4.12
N GLY A 59 -6.22 -3.52 -3.74
CA GLY A 59 -4.88 -3.16 -3.33
C GLY A 59 -3.79 -3.87 -4.13
N TYR A 60 -2.70 -3.18 -4.41
CA TYR A 60 -1.57 -3.70 -5.17
C TYR A 60 -0.29 -3.50 -4.38
N ILE A 61 0.48 -4.58 -4.20
CA ILE A 61 1.83 -4.52 -3.63
C ILE A 61 2.81 -4.68 -4.79
N TYR A 62 3.59 -3.64 -5.07
CA TYR A 62 4.64 -3.68 -6.07
C TYR A 62 5.95 -4.07 -5.40
N VAL A 63 6.49 -5.22 -5.77
CA VAL A 63 7.71 -5.81 -5.19
C VAL A 63 8.73 -6.04 -6.29
N ARG A 64 10.00 -5.82 -6.01
CA ARG A 64 11.10 -6.13 -6.94
C ARG A 64 11.18 -7.62 -7.24
N ALA A 65 11.55 -7.96 -8.48
CA ALA A 65 11.76 -9.35 -8.88
C ALA A 65 12.90 -10.02 -8.09
N GLU A 66 13.85 -9.23 -7.60
CA GLU A 66 15.01 -9.65 -6.80
C GLU A 66 14.63 -10.06 -5.35
N TYR A 67 13.38 -9.87 -4.94
CA TYR A 67 12.88 -10.23 -3.60
C TYR A 67 11.92 -11.44 -3.66
N PRO A 68 12.39 -12.64 -4.09
CA PRO A 68 11.52 -13.81 -4.22
C PRO A 68 10.95 -14.28 -2.90
N MET A 69 11.70 -14.12 -1.79
CA MET A 69 11.24 -14.47 -0.45
C MET A 69 10.08 -13.57 -0.01
N SER A 70 10.20 -12.26 -0.21
CA SER A 70 9.12 -11.30 0.09
C SER A 70 7.84 -11.65 -0.67
N VAL A 71 7.96 -11.98 -1.97
CA VAL A 71 6.81 -12.40 -2.80
C VAL A 71 6.16 -13.68 -2.24
N ALA A 72 6.97 -14.68 -1.88
CA ALA A 72 6.47 -15.94 -1.33
C ALA A 72 5.75 -15.72 0.02
N ARG A 73 6.33 -14.92 0.91
CA ARG A 73 5.74 -14.59 2.22
C ARG A 73 4.43 -13.82 2.08
N LEU A 74 4.40 -12.82 1.21
CA LEU A 74 3.18 -12.03 0.95
C LEU A 74 2.07 -12.90 0.35
N ARG A 75 2.36 -13.77 -0.62
CA ARG A 75 1.37 -14.70 -1.18
C ARG A 75 0.78 -15.61 -0.12
N ASN A 76 1.64 -16.17 0.72
CA ASN A 76 1.20 -17.04 1.81
C ASN A 76 0.33 -16.27 2.83
N ALA A 77 0.71 -15.06 3.19
CA ALA A 77 -0.07 -14.22 4.10
C ALA A 77 -1.44 -13.85 3.52
N ILE A 78 -1.49 -13.45 2.25
CA ILE A 78 -2.76 -13.14 1.55
C ILE A 78 -3.66 -14.38 1.55
N ALA A 79 -3.17 -15.54 1.13
CA ALA A 79 -3.95 -16.78 1.10
C ALA A 79 -4.50 -17.15 2.48
N GLN A 80 -3.70 -17.03 3.54
CA GLN A 80 -4.17 -17.29 4.90
C GLN A 80 -5.26 -16.32 5.37
N LEU A 81 -5.18 -15.06 4.97
CA LEU A 81 -6.17 -14.06 5.33
C LEU A 81 -7.48 -14.26 4.54
N GLU A 82 -7.39 -14.65 3.27
CA GLU A 82 -8.56 -15.00 2.45
C GLU A 82 -9.27 -16.24 3.00
N GLU A 83 -8.52 -17.30 3.35
CA GLU A 83 -9.07 -18.52 3.95
C GLU A 83 -9.83 -18.25 5.25
N ARG A 84 -9.40 -17.25 6.03
CA ARG A 84 -10.02 -16.84 7.29
C ARG A 84 -11.11 -15.79 7.15
N GLY A 85 -11.45 -15.36 5.92
CA GLY A 85 -12.43 -14.30 5.68
C GLY A 85 -12.00 -12.92 6.16
N LEU A 86 -10.68 -12.71 6.30
CA LEU A 86 -10.08 -11.42 6.68
C LEU A 86 -9.62 -10.61 5.46
N LEU A 87 -9.66 -11.21 4.27
CA LEU A 87 -9.51 -10.57 2.95
C LEU A 87 -10.57 -11.13 1.99
N GLY A 88 -10.83 -10.42 0.89
CA GLY A 88 -11.83 -10.79 -0.10
C GLY A 88 -13.14 -10.05 0.10
N ASP A 89 -14.25 -10.76 -0.12
CA ASP A 89 -15.58 -10.19 -0.04
C ASP A 89 -16.12 -10.18 1.40
N ASN A 90 -16.87 -9.13 1.75
CA ASN A 90 -17.65 -9.04 3.00
C ASN A 90 -16.82 -9.37 4.25
N ILE A 91 -15.67 -8.76 4.39
CA ILE A 91 -14.71 -9.02 5.48
C ILE A 91 -15.41 -8.92 6.84
N LEU A 92 -15.26 -9.97 7.67
CA LEU A 92 -15.89 -10.10 8.98
C LEU A 92 -17.43 -9.93 8.95
N GLY A 93 -18.08 -10.26 7.81
CA GLY A 93 -19.53 -10.12 7.65
C GLY A 93 -20.01 -8.67 7.46
N SER A 94 -19.10 -7.74 7.19
CA SER A 94 -19.40 -6.35 6.88
C SER A 94 -19.67 -6.13 5.38
N ASP A 95 -20.01 -4.92 5.00
CA ASP A 95 -20.09 -4.46 3.61
C ASP A 95 -18.73 -4.07 2.99
N PHE A 96 -17.65 -4.26 3.74
CA PHE A 96 -16.29 -3.97 3.28
C PHE A 96 -15.68 -5.19 2.57
N SER A 97 -15.24 -4.98 1.33
CA SER A 97 -14.50 -5.97 0.53
C SER A 97 -13.16 -5.39 0.13
N PHE A 98 -12.11 -6.22 0.19
CA PHE A 98 -10.77 -5.79 -0.21
C PHE A 98 -9.96 -6.95 -0.77
N HIS A 99 -9.54 -6.82 -2.02
CA HIS A 99 -8.76 -7.80 -2.76
C HIS A 99 -7.31 -7.32 -2.91
N MET A 100 -6.36 -8.21 -2.65
CA MET A 100 -4.94 -7.91 -2.70
C MET A 100 -4.24 -8.58 -3.87
N HIS A 101 -3.42 -7.82 -4.59
CA HIS A 101 -2.66 -8.29 -5.74
C HIS A 101 -1.17 -7.99 -5.56
N ILE A 102 -0.31 -8.90 -6.04
CA ILE A 102 1.15 -8.72 -6.02
C ILE A 102 1.63 -8.53 -7.45
N ASN A 103 2.25 -7.39 -7.72
CA ASN A 103 2.92 -7.09 -8.96
C ASN A 103 4.44 -7.17 -8.77
N ARG A 104 5.11 -7.92 -9.65
CA ARG A 104 6.56 -8.05 -9.64
C ARG A 104 7.17 -7.05 -10.62
N GLY A 105 7.96 -6.14 -10.09
CA GLY A 105 8.75 -5.20 -10.90
C GLY A 105 9.96 -5.87 -11.53
N ALA A 106 10.37 -5.38 -12.71
CA ALA A 106 11.54 -5.88 -13.44
C ALA A 106 12.89 -5.33 -12.91
N GLY A 107 12.91 -4.70 -11.74
CA GLY A 107 14.13 -4.18 -11.10
C GLY A 107 14.60 -2.82 -11.60
N ALA A 108 13.81 -2.12 -12.39
CA ALA A 108 14.16 -0.77 -12.86
C ALA A 108 13.96 0.25 -11.72
N PHE A 109 15.03 0.95 -11.33
CA PHE A 109 14.99 1.99 -10.27
C PHE A 109 13.92 3.07 -10.49
N VAL A 110 13.66 3.42 -11.76
CA VAL A 110 12.63 4.41 -12.10
C VAL A 110 11.23 4.00 -11.67
N CYS A 111 10.96 2.70 -11.50
CA CYS A 111 9.67 2.20 -11.03
C CYS A 111 9.39 2.50 -9.54
N GLY A 112 10.39 2.95 -8.78
CA GLY A 112 10.20 3.52 -7.45
C GLY A 112 9.48 4.87 -7.45
N GLU A 113 9.45 5.60 -8.58
CA GLU A 113 8.65 6.80 -8.74
C GLU A 113 7.17 6.43 -8.95
N GLY A 114 6.26 7.12 -8.25
CA GLY A 114 4.86 6.69 -8.13
C GLY A 114 4.11 6.59 -9.46
N SER A 115 4.34 7.48 -10.42
CA SER A 115 3.65 7.42 -11.72
C SER A 115 4.25 6.35 -12.64
N ALA A 116 5.55 6.11 -12.56
CA ALA A 116 6.21 5.02 -13.26
C ALA A 116 5.77 3.66 -12.70
N LEU A 117 5.61 3.56 -11.37
CA LEU A 117 5.11 2.37 -10.70
C LEU A 117 3.68 2.03 -11.14
N THR A 118 2.77 3.01 -11.17
CA THR A 118 1.40 2.78 -11.64
C THR A 118 1.38 2.34 -13.09
N ALA A 119 2.16 2.98 -13.98
CA ALA A 119 2.27 2.57 -15.37
C ALA A 119 2.79 1.13 -15.52
N SER A 120 3.75 0.73 -14.67
CA SER A 120 4.26 -0.66 -14.65
C SER A 120 3.20 -1.67 -14.21
N ILE A 121 2.38 -1.35 -13.19
CA ILE A 121 1.24 -2.21 -12.79
C ILE A 121 0.23 -2.34 -13.92
N GLU A 122 -0.02 -1.27 -14.68
CA GLU A 122 -0.90 -1.24 -15.84
C GLU A 122 -0.39 -2.04 -17.04
N GLY A 123 0.83 -2.60 -16.95
CA GLY A 123 1.48 -3.34 -18.05
C GLY A 123 2.16 -2.45 -19.09
N SER A 124 2.23 -1.14 -18.84
CA SER A 124 2.91 -0.16 -19.67
C SER A 124 4.37 0.00 -19.26
N ARG A 125 5.18 0.59 -20.15
CA ARG A 125 6.56 0.95 -19.78
C ARG A 125 6.55 1.90 -18.59
N GLY A 126 7.34 1.60 -17.55
CA GLY A 126 7.48 2.41 -16.34
C GLY A 126 8.15 3.74 -16.60
N MET A 127 7.40 4.69 -17.14
CA MET A 127 7.85 6.05 -17.42
C MET A 127 7.16 7.04 -16.47
N PRO A 128 7.91 7.96 -15.84
CA PRO A 128 7.33 9.02 -15.02
C PRO A 128 6.43 9.93 -15.85
N ARG A 129 5.31 10.32 -15.26
CA ARG A 129 4.40 11.31 -15.86
C ARG A 129 4.63 12.71 -15.27
N THR A 130 4.42 13.74 -16.06
CA THR A 130 4.41 15.13 -15.57
C THR A 130 3.26 15.35 -14.60
N LYS A 131 3.48 16.14 -13.57
CA LYS A 131 2.47 16.51 -12.56
C LYS A 131 2.12 17.99 -12.71
N PRO A 132 0.86 18.41 -12.61
CA PRO A 132 -0.36 17.63 -12.34
C PRO A 132 -0.82 16.80 -13.56
N PRO A 133 -1.71 15.77 -13.42
CA PRO A 133 -2.36 15.34 -12.20
C PRO A 133 -1.46 14.51 -11.27
N ARG A 134 -1.79 14.51 -9.96
CA ARG A 134 -1.11 13.67 -8.96
C ARG A 134 -1.79 12.29 -8.89
N THR A 135 -1.11 11.29 -8.35
CA THR A 135 -1.66 9.93 -8.15
C THR A 135 -2.94 9.91 -7.31
N VAL A 136 -3.09 10.84 -6.37
CA VAL A 136 -4.31 11.01 -5.57
C VAL A 136 -5.52 11.46 -6.37
N GLU A 137 -5.31 12.00 -7.57
CA GLU A 137 -6.33 12.46 -8.52
C GLU A 137 -6.49 11.46 -9.66
N LYS A 138 -5.37 11.11 -10.31
CA LYS A 138 -5.26 10.17 -11.43
C LYS A 138 -4.03 9.28 -11.25
N GLY A 139 -4.19 8.18 -10.54
CA GLY A 139 -3.18 7.15 -10.34
C GLY A 139 -3.41 5.96 -11.24
N LEU A 140 -3.55 4.78 -10.63
CA LEU A 140 -3.74 3.50 -11.31
C LEU A 140 -5.02 3.52 -12.15
N TRP A 141 -4.90 3.17 -13.44
CA TRP A 141 -5.98 3.26 -14.44
C TRP A 141 -6.73 4.59 -14.41
N GLU A 142 -5.99 5.68 -14.26
CA GLU A 142 -6.53 7.05 -14.16
C GLU A 142 -7.53 7.27 -13.02
N LYS A 143 -7.56 6.38 -12.01
CA LYS A 143 -8.43 6.49 -10.84
C LYS A 143 -7.66 7.02 -9.63
N PRO A 144 -8.36 7.66 -8.67
CA PRO A 144 -7.74 8.14 -7.44
C PRO A 144 -7.05 7.00 -6.69
N THR A 145 -5.77 7.19 -6.37
CA THR A 145 -4.92 6.14 -5.82
C THR A 145 -4.15 6.63 -4.60
N VAL A 146 -4.27 5.89 -3.49
CA VAL A 146 -3.38 6.03 -2.35
C VAL A 146 -2.11 5.24 -2.64
N LEU A 147 -0.98 5.92 -2.76
CA LEU A 147 0.33 5.29 -2.93
C LEU A 147 1.22 5.67 -1.76
N ASN A 148 1.63 4.68 -0.99
CA ASN A 148 2.58 4.81 0.11
C ASN A 148 3.63 3.69 0.05
N ASN A 149 4.74 3.90 0.75
CA ASN A 149 5.79 2.92 0.92
C ASN A 149 5.40 1.85 1.96
N VAL A 150 6.09 0.71 1.94
CA VAL A 150 5.91 -0.45 2.85
C VAL A 150 5.96 -0.02 4.31
N GLU A 151 7.00 0.69 4.73
CA GLU A 151 7.16 1.15 6.11
C GLU A 151 5.97 2.02 6.56
N THR A 152 5.49 2.89 5.68
CA THR A 152 4.34 3.74 5.99
C THR A 152 3.11 2.91 6.35
N TYR A 153 2.77 1.89 5.55
CA TYR A 153 1.64 1.02 5.84
C TYR A 153 1.87 0.18 7.10
N ALA A 154 3.06 -0.39 7.26
CA ALA A 154 3.39 -1.22 8.42
C ALA A 154 3.30 -0.47 9.76
N ASN A 155 3.45 0.84 9.76
CA ASN A 155 3.29 1.66 10.97
C ASN A 155 1.84 2.06 11.27
N VAL A 156 0.93 1.97 10.31
CA VAL A 156 -0.49 2.37 10.49
C VAL A 156 -1.20 1.60 11.59
N PRO A 157 -1.13 0.25 11.67
CA PRO A 157 -1.80 -0.50 12.74
C PRO A 157 -1.32 -0.06 14.13
N LYS A 158 -0.01 0.08 14.30
CA LYS A 158 0.58 0.52 15.57
C LYS A 158 0.12 1.93 15.96
N ILE A 159 0.05 2.85 15.00
CA ILE A 159 -0.42 4.22 15.26
C ILE A 159 -1.86 4.20 15.73
N ILE A 160 -2.74 3.44 15.08
CA ILE A 160 -4.16 3.36 15.46
C ILE A 160 -4.32 2.71 16.84
N CYS A 161 -3.63 1.61 17.11
CA CYS A 161 -3.71 0.92 18.40
C CYS A 161 -3.16 1.74 19.56
N LEU A 162 -2.11 2.53 19.33
CA LEU A 162 -1.39 3.24 20.38
C LEU A 162 -1.63 4.76 20.39
N LEU A 163 -2.56 5.26 19.59
CA LEU A 163 -2.80 6.70 19.44
C LEU A 163 -3.10 7.40 20.77
N TYR A 164 -3.80 6.72 21.69
CA TYR A 164 -4.15 7.24 23.01
C TYR A 164 -3.13 6.91 24.10
N THR A 165 -2.19 6.00 23.85
CA THR A 165 -1.23 5.51 24.84
C THR A 165 0.19 5.99 24.60
N SER A 166 0.50 6.48 23.39
CA SER A 166 1.81 7.05 23.10
C SER A 166 1.88 8.48 23.62
N PRO A 167 2.89 8.81 24.47
CA PRO A 167 3.07 10.18 24.92
C PRO A 167 3.31 11.11 23.71
N SER A 168 2.56 12.18 23.64
CA SER A 168 2.77 13.24 22.67
C SER A 168 4.08 13.97 23.01
N PRO A 169 4.88 14.44 22.02
CA PRO A 169 5.99 15.33 22.28
C PRO A 169 5.61 16.59 23.05
N ARG A 170 4.33 16.94 23.09
CA ARG A 170 3.78 18.07 23.86
C ARG A 170 3.50 17.73 25.32
N ASP A 171 3.38 16.44 25.67
CA ASP A 171 3.05 16.01 27.02
C ASP A 171 4.25 16.11 27.99
N GLY A 172 5.46 16.32 27.45
CA GLY A 172 6.69 16.55 28.21
C GLY A 172 7.13 18.02 28.30
N ALA A 173 6.35 18.96 27.78
CA ALA A 173 6.64 20.40 27.78
C ALA A 173 5.81 21.13 28.82
N THR A 174 5.97 20.75 30.11
CA THR A 174 5.53 21.53 31.28
C THR A 174 6.74 22.03 32.04
#